data_066acd77f6fee533d9c675a9c16ac5f8
#
_entry.id   066acd77f6fee533d9c675a9c16ac5f8
#
_cell.length_a   1.000
_cell.length_b   1.000
_cell.length_c   1.000
_cell.angle_alpha   90.00
_cell.angle_beta   90.00
_cell.angle_gamma   90.00
#
_symmetry.space_group_name_H-M   'P 1'
#
loop_
_entity.id
_entity.type
_entity.pdbx_description
1 polymer ?
#
loop_
_entity_poly.entity_id
_entity_poly.type
_entity_poly.pdbx_seq_one_letter_code
_entity_poly.pdbx_strand_id
1 'polypeptide(L)'
;ASDVYKRQGIADDIKDKIENGTVDIGLLKEPVDISKYEFVRLGQKEKWGVIMRKDCPLAEKEYITPKDLEGQPLIFAKRESVRNEIENWFGDCCDNIKIVASCDLIYNTESLVKGGVGLALCIDSDMYYDDLCFKPLSPMLETGTVIVWRKNRTVSPSVNSFIKHIKKCLECIA
;
A
#
# COMPACT_ATOMS: atom_id res chain seq x y z
N ALA A 1 18.78 -6.69 -26.96
CA ALA A 1 18.56 -6.12 -25.62
C ALA A 1 17.07 -5.87 -25.46
N SER A 2 16.44 -6.46 -24.45
CA SER A 2 15.05 -6.13 -24.13
C SER A 2 15.06 -4.92 -23.20
N ASP A 3 14.53 -3.80 -23.66
CA ASP A 3 14.36 -2.63 -22.80
C ASP A 3 13.22 -2.89 -21.79
N VAL A 4 13.57 -2.91 -20.51
CA VAL A 4 12.58 -2.95 -19.43
C VAL A 4 12.16 -1.52 -19.09
N TYR A 5 10.91 -1.20 -19.38
CA TYR A 5 10.36 0.12 -19.08
C TYR A 5 9.51 0.07 -17.82
N LYS A 6 9.95 0.77 -16.75
CA LYS A 6 9.22 0.87 -15.48
C LYS A 6 8.31 2.09 -15.47
N ARG A 7 7.02 1.89 -15.15
CA ARG A 7 6.04 2.96 -14.90
C ARG A 7 5.49 2.83 -13.49
N GLN A 8 5.25 3.94 -12.84
CA GLN A 8 4.60 3.99 -11.54
C GLN A 8 3.21 4.62 -11.67
N GLY A 9 2.30 4.23 -10.79
CA GLY A 9 0.93 4.74 -10.73
C GLY A 9 0.15 4.07 -9.61
N ILE A 10 -1.08 4.50 -9.41
CA ILE A 10 -2.01 3.83 -8.51
C ILE A 10 -2.49 2.51 -9.12
N ALA A 11 -3.01 1.60 -8.28
CA ALA A 11 -3.36 0.24 -8.71
C ALA A 11 -4.34 0.21 -9.89
N ASP A 12 -5.33 1.09 -9.90
CA ASP A 12 -6.35 1.13 -10.96
C ASP A 12 -5.76 1.60 -12.29
N ASP A 13 -4.91 2.63 -12.29
CA ASP A 13 -4.17 3.05 -13.50
C ASP A 13 -3.27 1.94 -14.07
N ILE A 14 -2.64 1.16 -13.18
CA ILE A 14 -1.81 0.02 -13.62
C ILE A 14 -2.67 -1.09 -14.21
N LYS A 15 -3.82 -1.40 -13.61
CA LYS A 15 -4.79 -2.36 -14.16
C LYS A 15 -5.27 -1.94 -15.55
N ASP A 16 -5.66 -0.69 -15.72
CA ASP A 16 -6.07 -0.16 -17.04
C ASP A 16 -4.96 -0.29 -18.08
N LYS A 17 -3.71 -0.01 -17.70
CA LYS A 17 -2.56 -0.18 -18.60
C LYS A 17 -2.29 -1.63 -18.97
N ILE A 18 -2.54 -2.58 -18.08
CA ILE A 18 -2.48 -4.01 -18.37
C ILE A 18 -3.61 -4.42 -19.33
N GLU A 19 -4.84 -3.94 -19.08
CA GLU A 19 -6.00 -4.27 -19.92
C GLU A 19 -5.84 -3.76 -21.35
N ASN A 20 -5.33 -2.54 -21.53
CA ASN A 20 -5.11 -1.97 -22.86
C ASN A 20 -3.77 -2.40 -23.51
N GLY A 21 -2.96 -3.20 -22.79
CA GLY A 21 -1.71 -3.76 -23.30
C GLY A 21 -0.53 -2.79 -23.39
N THR A 22 -0.62 -1.64 -22.70
CA THR A 22 0.50 -0.68 -22.58
C THR A 22 1.56 -1.18 -21.61
N VAL A 23 1.17 -2.02 -20.64
CA VAL A 23 2.04 -2.67 -19.66
C VAL A 23 1.73 -4.16 -19.66
N ASP A 24 2.74 -4.99 -19.62
CA ASP A 24 2.59 -6.45 -19.62
C ASP A 24 2.41 -7.03 -18.21
N ILE A 25 3.06 -6.46 -17.22
CA ILE A 25 3.09 -6.94 -15.83
C ILE A 25 2.86 -5.75 -14.88
N GLY A 26 2.03 -5.96 -13.86
CA GLY A 26 1.81 -5.01 -12.77
C GLY A 26 2.26 -5.56 -11.43
N LEU A 27 2.82 -4.69 -10.59
CA LEU A 27 3.07 -4.95 -9.18
C LEU A 27 2.06 -4.13 -8.38
N LEU A 28 1.16 -4.81 -7.67
CA LEU A 28 0.03 -4.18 -6.99
C LEU A 28 0.03 -4.51 -5.49
N LYS A 29 -0.35 -3.53 -4.67
CA LYS A 29 -0.60 -3.73 -3.24
C LYS A 29 -2.02 -4.21 -3.00
N GLU A 30 -2.18 -5.22 -2.16
CA GLU A 30 -3.48 -5.67 -1.68
C GLU A 30 -4.07 -4.65 -0.66
N PRO A 31 -5.40 -4.56 -0.50
CA PRO A 31 -6.40 -5.33 -1.20
C PRO A 31 -6.63 -4.83 -2.64
N VAL A 32 -6.71 -5.74 -3.59
CA VAL A 32 -6.93 -5.42 -5.01
C VAL A 32 -7.70 -6.56 -5.68
N ASP A 33 -8.70 -6.23 -6.49
CA ASP A 33 -9.38 -7.23 -7.31
C ASP A 33 -8.47 -7.71 -8.43
N ILE A 34 -8.11 -8.98 -8.35
CA ILE A 34 -7.23 -9.69 -9.30
C ILE A 34 -7.95 -10.82 -10.05
N SER A 35 -9.27 -10.88 -9.99
CA SER A 35 -10.10 -11.96 -10.60
C SER A 35 -9.85 -12.16 -12.09
N LYS A 36 -9.54 -11.07 -12.81
CA LYS A 36 -9.28 -11.05 -14.26
C LYS A 36 -7.83 -11.36 -14.65
N TYR A 37 -6.94 -11.54 -13.67
CA TYR A 37 -5.49 -11.68 -13.90
C TYR A 37 -5.00 -13.07 -13.51
N GLU A 38 -3.93 -13.51 -14.17
CA GLU A 38 -3.00 -14.44 -13.59
C GLU A 38 -2.12 -13.70 -12.60
N PHE A 39 -1.69 -14.34 -11.52
CA PHE A 39 -0.93 -13.66 -10.49
C PHE A 39 0.03 -14.56 -9.72
N VAL A 40 0.95 -13.93 -9.05
CA VAL A 40 1.82 -14.51 -8.03
C VAL A 40 1.87 -13.56 -6.84
N ARG A 41 1.64 -14.08 -5.62
CA ARG A 41 1.83 -13.31 -4.39
C ARG A 41 3.28 -13.34 -3.95
N LEU A 42 3.81 -12.18 -3.57
CA LEU A 42 5.11 -12.11 -2.90
C LEU A 42 4.93 -12.53 -1.45
N GLY A 43 5.85 -13.36 -0.93
CA GLY A 43 5.74 -13.88 0.45
C GLY A 43 5.92 -12.81 1.53
N GLN A 44 6.59 -11.71 1.19
CA GLN A 44 6.80 -10.60 2.12
C GLN A 44 5.54 -9.76 2.28
N LYS A 45 5.18 -9.48 3.52
CA LYS A 45 4.10 -8.55 3.88
C LYS A 45 4.69 -7.27 4.46
N GLU A 46 3.97 -6.19 4.28
CA GLU A 46 4.31 -4.88 4.82
C GLU A 46 3.29 -4.48 5.88
N LYS A 47 3.75 -3.81 6.92
CA LYS A 47 2.92 -3.41 8.05
C LYS A 47 2.26 -2.08 7.78
N TRP A 48 1.01 -1.96 8.20
CA TRP A 48 0.34 -0.70 8.33
C TRP A 48 0.72 0.00 9.64
N GLY A 49 0.76 1.31 9.58
CA GLY A 49 1.03 2.15 10.73
C GLY A 49 0.55 3.57 10.53
N VAL A 50 1.00 4.41 11.42
CA VAL A 50 0.69 5.85 11.41
C VAL A 50 1.99 6.63 11.29
N ILE A 51 2.07 7.50 10.28
CA ILE A 51 3.08 8.55 10.21
C ILE A 51 2.56 9.77 10.93
N MET A 52 3.41 10.32 11.79
CA MET A 52 3.14 11.51 12.57
C MET A 52 4.42 12.31 12.81
N ARG A 53 4.26 13.55 13.25
CA ARG A 53 5.39 14.37 13.70
C ARG A 53 5.97 13.80 14.99
N LYS A 54 7.28 13.91 15.18
CA LYS A 54 7.97 13.43 16.42
C LYS A 54 7.51 14.17 17.68
N ASP A 55 6.98 15.38 17.56
CA ASP A 55 6.43 16.14 18.66
C ASP A 55 4.97 15.79 19.02
N CYS A 56 4.35 14.85 18.28
CA CYS A 56 3.03 14.34 18.60
C CYS A 56 3.09 13.46 19.86
N PRO A 57 2.15 13.63 20.83
CA PRO A 57 2.12 12.79 22.04
C PRO A 57 2.06 11.28 21.75
N LEU A 58 1.43 10.87 20.63
CA LEU A 58 1.37 9.46 20.22
C LEU A 58 2.71 8.92 19.73
N ALA A 59 3.69 9.77 19.43
CA ALA A 59 5.02 9.34 19.01
C ALA A 59 5.82 8.61 20.10
N GLU A 60 5.44 8.79 21.36
CA GLU A 60 6.07 8.07 22.49
C GLU A 60 5.61 6.61 22.62
N LYS A 61 4.49 6.24 21.96
CA LYS A 61 3.97 4.88 21.98
C LYS A 61 4.78 3.95 21.08
N GLU A 62 4.82 2.67 21.44
CA GLU A 62 5.43 1.62 20.60
C GLU A 62 4.54 1.26 19.42
N TYR A 63 3.21 1.29 19.60
CA TYR A 63 2.19 0.97 18.59
C TYR A 63 0.95 1.86 18.80
N ILE A 64 0.13 1.93 17.77
CA ILE A 64 -1.10 2.74 17.77
C ILE A 64 -2.32 1.83 17.69
N THR A 65 -3.27 2.05 18.59
CA THR A 65 -4.56 1.33 18.62
C THR A 65 -5.67 2.17 17.98
N PRO A 66 -6.81 1.57 17.58
CA PRO A 66 -7.97 2.32 17.10
C PRO A 66 -8.40 3.44 18.05
N LYS A 67 -8.40 3.16 19.35
CA LYS A 67 -8.79 4.11 20.40
C LYS A 67 -7.87 5.34 20.48
N ASP A 68 -6.60 5.20 20.17
CA ASP A 68 -5.64 6.31 20.16
C ASP A 68 -5.92 7.33 19.05
N LEU A 69 -6.61 6.88 17.99
CA LEU A 69 -6.93 7.69 16.84
C LEU A 69 -8.34 8.30 16.87
N GLU A 70 -9.15 7.98 17.88
CA GLU A 70 -10.46 8.62 18.06
C GLU A 70 -10.33 10.14 18.18
N GLY A 71 -11.10 10.86 17.37
CA GLY A 71 -11.10 12.32 17.34
C GLY A 71 -9.84 12.99 16.77
N GLN A 72 -8.80 12.21 16.45
CA GLN A 72 -7.61 12.75 15.82
C GLN A 72 -7.87 13.12 14.34
N PRO A 73 -7.25 14.18 13.82
CA PRO A 73 -7.33 14.50 12.40
C PRO A 73 -6.54 13.45 11.59
N LEU A 74 -7.24 12.68 10.76
CA LEU A 74 -6.65 11.56 10.02
C LEU A 74 -6.58 11.84 8.51
N ILE A 75 -5.49 11.40 7.91
CA ILE A 75 -5.27 11.39 6.45
C ILE A 75 -5.36 9.95 5.99
N PHE A 76 -6.34 9.64 5.13
CA PHE A 76 -6.62 8.30 4.64
C PHE A 76 -6.13 8.10 3.21
N ALA A 77 -5.99 6.84 2.79
CA ALA A 77 -5.89 6.49 1.38
C ALA A 77 -7.21 6.86 0.66
N LYS A 78 -7.09 7.34 -0.57
CA LYS A 78 -8.25 7.67 -1.41
C LYS A 78 -8.96 6.42 -1.94
N ARG A 79 -8.21 5.33 -2.17
CA ARG A 79 -8.71 4.09 -2.75
C ARG A 79 -9.68 3.38 -1.80
N GLU A 80 -10.90 3.14 -2.26
CA GLU A 80 -12.02 2.61 -1.48
C GLU A 80 -11.70 1.25 -0.83
N SER A 81 -11.10 0.31 -1.56
CA SER A 81 -10.76 -1.00 -1.03
C SER A 81 -9.79 -0.95 0.16
N VAL A 82 -8.82 -0.01 0.12
CA VAL A 82 -7.88 0.24 1.22
C VAL A 82 -8.60 0.90 2.38
N ARG A 83 -9.46 1.85 2.07
CA ARG A 83 -10.27 2.56 3.06
C ARG A 83 -11.16 1.60 3.85
N ASN A 84 -11.87 0.71 3.17
CA ASN A 84 -12.70 -0.31 3.79
C ASN A 84 -11.90 -1.24 4.72
N GLU A 85 -10.68 -1.62 4.34
CA GLU A 85 -9.80 -2.42 5.19
C GLU A 85 -9.40 -1.69 6.45
N ILE A 86 -9.06 -0.41 6.34
CA ILE A 86 -8.71 0.44 7.48
C ILE A 86 -9.95 0.69 8.38
N GLU A 87 -11.11 0.97 7.81
CA GLU A 87 -12.37 1.14 8.54
C GLU A 87 -12.74 -0.14 9.32
N ASN A 88 -12.57 -1.31 8.71
CA ASN A 88 -12.74 -2.60 9.40
C ASN A 88 -11.74 -2.78 10.57
N TRP A 89 -10.50 -2.31 10.43
CA TRP A 89 -9.52 -2.34 11.51
C TRP A 89 -9.92 -1.46 12.70
N PHE A 90 -10.59 -0.32 12.46
CA PHE A 90 -11.12 0.53 13.51
C PHE A 90 -12.24 -0.14 14.31
N GLY A 91 -13.01 -1.04 13.71
CA GLY A 91 -14.15 -1.69 14.36
C GLY A 91 -15.13 -0.68 14.95
N ASP A 92 -15.49 -0.83 16.22
CA ASP A 92 -16.44 0.04 16.91
C ASP A 92 -15.96 1.51 17.07
N CYS A 93 -14.66 1.76 16.92
CA CYS A 93 -14.11 3.12 16.94
C CYS A 93 -14.33 3.89 15.62
N CYS A 94 -14.85 3.24 14.59
CA CYS A 94 -15.00 3.82 13.25
C CYS A 94 -15.89 5.08 13.25
N ASP A 95 -16.93 5.12 14.08
CA ASP A 95 -17.87 6.24 14.13
C ASP A 95 -17.23 7.55 14.69
N ASN A 96 -16.10 7.43 15.39
CA ASN A 96 -15.40 8.53 16.02
C ASN A 96 -14.16 9.01 15.25
N ILE A 97 -13.92 8.51 14.05
CA ILE A 97 -12.78 8.94 13.22
C ILE A 97 -13.06 10.27 12.52
N LYS A 98 -12.05 11.13 12.47
CA LYS A 98 -12.12 12.43 11.80
C LYS A 98 -11.20 12.47 10.59
N ILE A 99 -11.72 12.16 9.41
CA ILE A 99 -10.95 12.23 8.15
C ILE A 99 -10.88 13.69 7.71
N VAL A 100 -9.68 14.26 7.65
CA VAL A 100 -9.44 15.65 7.24
C VAL A 100 -8.87 15.77 5.83
N ALA A 101 -8.24 14.71 5.31
CA ALA A 101 -7.72 14.67 3.96
C ALA A 101 -7.64 13.22 3.44
N SER A 102 -7.55 13.06 2.12
CA SER A 102 -7.25 11.79 1.48
C SER A 102 -6.10 11.94 0.47
N CYS A 103 -5.18 10.97 0.47
CA CYS A 103 -3.99 11.01 -0.37
C CYS A 103 -3.54 9.58 -0.74
N ASP A 104 -3.12 9.38 -2.00
CA ASP A 104 -2.62 8.09 -2.47
C ASP A 104 -1.09 8.06 -2.65
N LEU A 105 -0.45 9.22 -2.64
CA LEU A 105 0.99 9.34 -2.85
C LEU A 105 1.69 9.65 -1.53
N ILE A 106 2.61 8.78 -1.14
CA ILE A 106 3.33 8.86 0.14
C ILE A 106 4.02 10.21 0.34
N TYR A 107 4.68 10.75 -0.67
CA TYR A 107 5.36 12.07 -0.57
C TYR A 107 4.41 13.23 -0.27
N ASN A 108 3.20 13.21 -0.86
CA ASN A 108 2.18 14.21 -0.58
C ASN A 108 1.63 14.03 0.84
N THR A 109 1.45 12.80 1.26
CA THR A 109 1.00 12.43 2.60
C THR A 109 1.96 12.97 3.66
N GLU A 110 3.25 12.76 3.48
CA GLU A 110 4.30 13.27 4.37
C GLU A 110 4.31 14.79 4.46
N SER A 111 4.14 15.47 3.33
CA SER A 111 4.06 16.93 3.30
C SER A 111 2.86 17.45 4.10
N LEU A 112 1.72 16.76 4.03
CA LEU A 112 0.53 17.10 4.83
C LEU A 112 0.78 16.87 6.33
N VAL A 113 1.43 15.76 6.71
CA VAL A 113 1.77 15.47 8.11
C VAL A 113 2.76 16.49 8.65
N LYS A 114 3.83 16.82 7.91
CA LYS A 114 4.79 17.88 8.27
C LYS A 114 4.12 19.23 8.44
N GLY A 115 3.15 19.56 7.58
CA GLY A 115 2.35 20.76 7.66
C GLY A 115 1.33 20.77 8.81
N GLY A 116 1.23 19.71 9.61
CA GLY A 116 0.33 19.64 10.76
C GLY A 116 -1.14 19.44 10.40
N VAL A 117 -1.45 18.95 9.18
CA VAL A 117 -2.84 18.70 8.74
C VAL A 117 -3.46 17.54 9.51
N GLY A 118 -2.66 16.50 9.84
CA GLY A 118 -3.14 15.36 10.60
C GLY A 118 -2.13 14.21 10.64
N LEU A 119 -2.58 13.09 11.19
CA LEU A 119 -1.86 11.83 11.26
C LEU A 119 -2.20 11.00 10.03
N ALA A 120 -1.25 10.31 9.41
CA ALA A 120 -1.53 9.56 8.19
C ALA A 120 -1.42 8.05 8.41
N LEU A 121 -2.49 7.32 8.05
CA LEU A 121 -2.44 5.86 7.95
C LEU A 121 -1.79 5.46 6.63
N CYS A 122 -0.70 4.71 6.71
CA CYS A 122 0.06 4.27 5.55
C CYS A 122 0.80 2.96 5.82
N ILE A 123 1.33 2.38 4.76
CA ILE A 123 2.23 1.22 4.82
C ILE A 123 3.62 1.73 5.19
N ASP A 124 4.34 0.97 6.01
CA ASP A 124 5.75 1.25 6.32
C ASP A 124 6.58 1.27 5.02
N SER A 125 7.21 2.38 4.75
CA SER A 125 8.00 2.60 3.54
C SER A 125 9.51 2.54 3.78
N ASP A 126 9.94 2.21 5.02
CA ASP A 126 11.35 2.29 5.47
C ASP A 126 12.01 3.66 5.20
N MET A 127 11.20 4.69 4.92
CA MET A 127 11.70 6.04 4.68
C MET A 127 11.69 6.82 5.98
N TYR A 128 12.89 7.14 6.46
CA TYR A 128 13.07 7.88 7.70
C TYR A 128 13.23 9.37 7.40
N TYR A 129 12.36 10.18 7.98
CA TYR A 129 12.45 11.64 7.94
C TYR A 129 12.84 12.16 9.30
N ASP A 130 13.70 13.18 9.33
CA ASP A 130 14.18 13.77 10.59
C ASP A 130 13.05 14.24 11.50
N ASP A 131 11.94 14.74 10.93
CA ASP A 131 10.82 15.35 11.66
C ASP A 131 9.62 14.43 11.87
N LEU A 132 9.60 13.26 11.22
CA LEU A 132 8.48 12.32 11.30
C LEU A 132 8.90 11.01 11.94
N CYS A 133 7.92 10.30 12.48
CA CYS A 133 8.08 8.92 12.91
C CYS A 133 6.91 8.06 12.43
N PHE A 134 7.19 6.77 12.26
CA PHE A 134 6.21 5.75 11.96
C PHE A 134 5.98 4.90 13.21
N LYS A 135 4.72 4.58 13.49
CA LYS A 135 4.32 3.65 14.55
C LYS A 135 3.37 2.60 13.99
N PRO A 136 3.68 1.30 14.18
CA PRO A 136 2.84 0.22 13.67
C PRO A 136 1.47 0.19 14.35
N LEU A 137 0.47 -0.36 13.67
CA LEU A 137 -0.87 -0.58 14.21
C LEU A 137 -0.91 -1.78 15.15
N SER A 138 -1.79 -1.69 16.17
CA SER A 138 -2.18 -2.80 17.04
C SER A 138 -3.71 -2.81 17.24
N PRO A 139 -4.44 -3.87 16.88
CA PRO A 139 -3.97 -5.12 16.27
C PRO A 139 -3.19 -4.91 14.97
N MET A 140 -2.20 -5.77 14.73
CA MET A 140 -1.36 -5.65 13.53
C MET A 140 -2.20 -5.80 12.26
N LEU A 141 -2.07 -4.86 11.35
CA LEU A 141 -2.62 -4.90 10.01
C LEU A 141 -1.47 -5.00 9.01
N GLU A 142 -1.54 -5.97 8.11
CA GLU A 142 -0.52 -6.22 7.10
C GLU A 142 -1.12 -6.25 5.71
N THR A 143 -0.35 -5.82 4.72
CA THR A 143 -0.72 -5.90 3.32
C THR A 143 0.28 -6.71 2.54
N GLY A 144 -0.22 -7.47 1.57
CA GLY A 144 0.59 -8.22 0.63
C GLY A 144 0.89 -7.44 -0.65
N THR A 145 1.77 -8.01 -1.46
CA THR A 145 2.06 -7.52 -2.80
C THR A 145 1.85 -8.66 -3.79
N VAL A 146 1.15 -8.38 -4.89
CA VAL A 146 0.92 -9.32 -5.98
C VAL A 146 1.53 -8.82 -7.26
N ILE A 147 2.11 -9.74 -8.03
CA ILE A 147 2.49 -9.53 -9.41
C ILE A 147 1.37 -10.08 -10.27
N VAL A 148 0.84 -9.26 -11.17
CA VAL A 148 -0.30 -9.62 -12.01
C VAL A 148 0.03 -9.43 -13.49
N TRP A 149 -0.58 -10.25 -14.35
CA TRP A 149 -0.55 -10.12 -15.80
C TRP A 149 -1.88 -10.62 -16.38
N ARG A 150 -2.19 -10.24 -17.59
CA ARG A 150 -3.48 -10.54 -18.21
C ARG A 150 -3.65 -12.04 -18.46
N LYS A 151 -4.81 -12.60 -18.10
CA LYS A 151 -5.21 -13.96 -18.46
C LYS A 151 -5.34 -14.11 -19.97
N ASN A 152 -5.06 -15.31 -20.47
CA ASN A 152 -5.34 -15.73 -21.84
C ASN A 152 -4.71 -14.84 -22.95
N ARG A 153 -3.62 -14.14 -22.63
CA ARG A 153 -2.86 -13.38 -23.62
C ARG A 153 -1.50 -14.04 -23.86
N THR A 154 -1.12 -14.12 -25.12
CA THR A 154 0.25 -14.49 -25.47
C THR A 154 1.18 -13.37 -25.02
N VAL A 155 2.00 -13.64 -24.05
CA VAL A 155 3.04 -12.72 -23.57
C VAL A 155 4.31 -12.89 -24.38
N SER A 156 5.12 -11.84 -24.48
CA SER A 156 6.42 -11.91 -25.17
C SER A 156 7.35 -12.94 -24.50
N PRO A 157 8.33 -13.50 -25.23
CA PRO A 157 9.30 -14.43 -24.64
C PRO A 157 10.03 -13.84 -23.41
N SER A 158 10.32 -12.54 -23.43
CA SER A 158 10.96 -11.83 -22.29
C SER A 158 10.07 -11.81 -21.08
N VAL A 159 8.79 -11.48 -21.24
CA VAL A 159 7.79 -11.47 -20.16
C VAL A 159 7.59 -12.87 -19.58
N ASN A 160 7.50 -13.88 -20.44
CA ASN A 160 7.36 -15.27 -19.99
C ASN A 160 8.58 -15.76 -19.21
N SER A 161 9.78 -15.40 -19.65
CA SER A 161 11.03 -15.70 -18.92
C SER A 161 11.06 -15.01 -17.56
N PHE A 162 10.62 -13.77 -17.48
CA PHE A 162 10.53 -13.01 -16.22
C PHE A 162 9.54 -13.67 -15.25
N ILE A 163 8.34 -14.04 -15.71
CA ILE A 163 7.32 -14.72 -14.89
C ILE A 163 7.86 -16.06 -14.36
N LYS A 164 8.51 -16.87 -15.23
CA LYS A 164 9.12 -18.13 -14.82
C LYS A 164 10.21 -17.93 -13.76
N HIS A 165 11.05 -16.91 -13.94
CA HIS A 165 12.11 -16.59 -12.99
C HIS A 165 11.55 -16.21 -11.63
N ILE A 166 10.55 -15.33 -11.57
CA ILE A 166 9.91 -14.93 -10.30
C ILE A 166 9.30 -16.14 -9.59
N LYS A 167 8.54 -16.98 -10.30
CA LYS A 167 7.95 -18.18 -9.70
C LYS A 167 9.02 -19.07 -9.07
N LYS A 168 10.13 -19.29 -9.77
CA LYS A 168 11.25 -20.08 -9.26
C LYS A 168 11.89 -19.43 -8.03
N CYS A 169 12.09 -18.11 -8.01
CA CYS A 169 12.64 -17.41 -6.86
C CYS A 169 11.75 -17.56 -5.63
N LEU A 170 10.43 -17.48 -5.81
CA LEU A 170 9.47 -17.61 -4.70
C LEU A 170 9.40 -19.04 -4.14
N GLU A 171 9.53 -20.07 -4.99
CA GLU A 171 9.63 -21.47 -4.56
C GLU A 171 10.89 -21.76 -3.71
N CYS A 172 11.95 -20.97 -3.90
CA CYS A 172 13.19 -21.08 -3.13
C CYS A 172 13.14 -20.35 -1.77
N ILE A 173 12.15 -19.50 -1.55
CA ILE A 173 12.01 -18.66 -0.33
C ILE A 173 10.92 -19.22 0.59
N ALA A 174 10.02 -20.07 0.06
CA ALA A 174 8.96 -20.75 0.80
C ALA A 174 9.48 -22.00 1.51
#